data_56f4e3b218ac131258adbf2041d32091
#
_entry.id   56f4e3b218ac131258adbf2041d32091
#
_cell.length_a   1.000
_cell.length_b   1.000
_cell.length_c   1.000
_cell.angle_alpha   90.00
_cell.angle_beta   90.00
_cell.angle_gamma   90.00
#
_symmetry.space_group_name_H-M   'P 1'
#
loop_
_entity.id
_entity.type
_entity.pdbx_description
1 polymer ?
#
loop_
_entity_poly.entity_id
_entity_poly.type
_entity_poly.pdbx_seq_one_letter_code
_entity_poly.pdbx_strand_id
1 'polypeptide(L)'
;MKAFTMYRRGVPDATHDTNQKNAPDEPQFEGVVFTDGRVAIRWLTVKRSVAVWDSMEDMLAIHGHPEYGSEVVWHDIIIGKQPDPK
;
A
#
# COMPACT_ATOMS: atom_id res chain seq x y z
N MET A 1 4.19 -2.27 -15.01
CA MET A 1 3.66 -1.77 -13.74
C MET A 1 3.34 -2.92 -12.81
N LYS A 2 3.43 -2.69 -11.53
CA LYS A 2 3.18 -3.74 -10.56
C LYS A 2 2.33 -3.17 -9.43
N ALA A 3 1.27 -3.88 -9.07
CA ALA A 3 0.36 -3.45 -8.02
C ALA A 3 0.68 -4.14 -6.70
N PHE A 4 0.32 -3.50 -5.61
CA PHE A 4 0.52 -4.07 -4.28
C PHE A 4 -0.55 -3.59 -3.33
N THR A 5 -0.63 -4.30 -2.20
CA THR A 5 -1.52 -3.94 -1.11
C THR A 5 -0.70 -3.93 0.17
N MET A 6 -0.93 -2.96 1.03
CA MET A 6 -0.23 -2.86 2.32
C MET A 6 -1.19 -3.22 3.43
N TYR A 7 -0.76 -4.14 4.29
CA TYR A 7 -1.51 -4.53 5.49
C TYR A 7 -0.74 -4.13 6.73
N ARG A 8 -1.46 -3.82 7.80
CA ARG A 8 -0.88 -3.64 9.12
C ARG A 8 -1.32 -4.83 9.96
N ARG A 9 -0.46 -5.84 10.04
CA ARG A 9 -0.81 -7.12 10.68
C ARG A 9 -0.67 -7.11 12.20
N GLY A 10 0.04 -6.12 12.73
CA GLY A 10 0.31 -6.07 14.17
C GLY A 10 -0.89 -5.64 14.99
N VAL A 11 -0.78 -5.84 16.30
CA VAL A 11 -1.81 -5.40 17.24
C VAL A 11 -1.86 -3.88 17.21
N PRO A 12 -3.05 -3.28 17.17
CA PRO A 12 -3.16 -1.83 17.19
C PRO A 12 -2.52 -1.23 18.43
N ASP A 13 -1.72 -0.19 18.20
CA ASP A 13 -1.11 0.56 19.28
C ASP A 13 -2.11 1.57 19.80
N ALA A 14 -2.27 1.64 21.11
CA ALA A 14 -3.22 2.56 21.73
C ALA A 14 -2.89 4.02 21.44
N THR A 15 -1.65 4.31 21.04
CA THR A 15 -1.25 5.67 20.73
C THR A 15 -1.68 6.12 19.34
N HIS A 16 -2.20 5.20 18.51
CA HIS A 16 -2.58 5.53 17.16
C HIS A 16 -4.04 5.93 17.07
N ASP A 17 -4.30 6.80 16.12
CA ASP A 17 -5.65 7.15 15.75
C ASP A 17 -6.30 5.93 15.09
N THR A 18 -7.23 5.31 15.82
CA THR A 18 -7.87 4.09 15.32
C THR A 18 -8.70 4.33 14.07
N ASN A 19 -9.05 5.59 13.78
CA ASN A 19 -9.78 5.92 12.56
C ASN A 19 -8.89 5.83 11.32
N GLN A 20 -7.58 5.82 11.51
CA GLN A 20 -6.63 5.78 10.41
C GLN A 20 -5.91 4.44 10.33
N LYS A 21 -6.37 3.43 11.04
CA LYS A 21 -5.76 2.12 11.01
C LYS A 21 -6.83 1.05 10.85
N ASN A 22 -6.74 0.32 9.76
CA ASN A 22 -7.69 -0.75 9.47
C ASN A 22 -7.32 -2.02 10.23
N ALA A 23 -8.26 -2.95 10.28
CA ALA A 23 -8.04 -4.23 10.93
C ALA A 23 -6.91 -5.00 10.23
N PRO A 24 -6.28 -5.96 10.93
CA PRO A 24 -5.15 -6.69 10.35
C PRO A 24 -5.44 -7.42 9.05
N ASP A 25 -6.68 -7.82 8.83
CA ASP A 25 -7.07 -8.52 7.59
C ASP A 25 -7.61 -7.59 6.52
N GLU A 26 -7.60 -6.28 6.77
CA GLU A 26 -8.05 -5.28 5.81
C GLU A 26 -6.87 -4.46 5.33
N PRO A 27 -6.80 -4.17 4.01
CA PRO A 27 -5.68 -3.39 3.51
C PRO A 27 -5.71 -1.97 4.04
N GLN A 28 -4.53 -1.45 4.37
CA GLN A 28 -4.34 -0.08 4.83
C GLN A 28 -4.31 0.86 3.64
N PHE A 29 -3.59 0.48 2.62
CA PHE A 29 -3.56 1.20 1.35
C PHE A 29 -3.16 0.24 0.23
N GLU A 30 -3.44 0.66 -0.97
CA GLU A 30 -3.05 -0.07 -2.17
C GLU A 30 -2.21 0.85 -3.03
N GLY A 31 -1.43 0.27 -3.93
CA GLY A 31 -0.57 1.09 -4.75
C GLY A 31 -0.13 0.41 -6.01
N VAL A 32 0.57 1.18 -6.82
CA VAL A 32 1.14 0.69 -8.07
C VAL A 32 2.51 1.31 -8.25
N VAL A 33 3.45 0.48 -8.71
CA VAL A 33 4.79 0.94 -9.09
C VAL A 33 4.79 1.09 -10.61
N PHE A 34 5.07 2.30 -11.06
CA PHE A 34 5.11 2.59 -12.50
C PHE A 34 6.40 2.07 -13.12
N THR A 35 6.43 2.06 -14.43
CA THR A 35 7.59 1.53 -15.16
C THR A 35 8.86 2.32 -14.89
N ASP A 36 8.74 3.59 -14.51
CA ASP A 36 9.89 4.42 -14.18
C ASP A 36 10.30 4.35 -12.71
N GLY A 37 9.62 3.51 -11.92
CA GLY A 37 9.93 3.32 -10.51
C GLY A 37 9.16 4.22 -9.56
N ARG A 38 8.42 5.19 -10.06
CA ARG A 38 7.56 6.00 -9.20
C ARG A 38 6.41 5.17 -8.67
N VAL A 39 5.84 5.62 -7.56
CA VAL A 39 4.81 4.87 -6.86
C VAL A 39 3.63 5.79 -6.57
N ALA A 40 2.44 5.30 -6.82
CA ALA A 40 1.23 5.97 -6.39
C ALA A 40 0.52 5.07 -5.39
N ILE A 41 0.05 5.64 -4.28
CA ILE A 41 -0.71 4.89 -3.28
C ILE A 41 -2.04 5.57 -3.04
N ARG A 42 -3.03 4.76 -2.72
CA ARG A 42 -4.36 5.22 -2.33
C ARG A 42 -4.69 4.65 -0.96
N TRP A 43 -4.95 5.53 -0.01
CA TRP A 43 -5.31 5.12 1.34
C TRP A 43 -6.73 4.55 1.37
N LEU A 44 -6.91 3.47 2.13
CA LEU A 44 -8.20 2.79 2.26
C LEU A 44 -8.75 2.92 3.68
N THR A 45 -8.20 3.84 4.43
CA THR A 45 -8.66 4.15 5.78
C THR A 45 -9.89 5.04 5.73
N VAL A 46 -10.37 5.46 6.90
CA VAL A 46 -11.56 6.31 6.98
C VAL A 46 -11.39 7.56 6.14
N LYS A 47 -10.22 8.19 6.23
CA LYS A 47 -9.89 9.35 5.40
C LYS A 47 -9.03 8.89 4.26
N ARG A 48 -9.51 9.08 3.05
CA ARG A 48 -8.87 8.55 1.86
C ARG A 48 -8.18 9.64 1.07
N SER A 49 -7.03 9.29 0.53
CA SER A 49 -6.24 10.22 -0.27
C SER A 49 -5.35 9.41 -1.19
N VAL A 50 -4.73 10.11 -2.12
CA VAL A 50 -3.75 9.53 -3.05
C VAL A 50 -2.46 10.30 -2.88
N ALA A 51 -1.36 9.57 -2.83
CA ALA A 51 -0.03 10.18 -2.74
C ALA A 51 0.88 9.54 -3.77
N VAL A 52 1.83 10.33 -4.28
CA VAL A 52 2.79 9.85 -5.27
C VAL A 52 4.19 10.01 -4.67
N TRP A 53 5.00 8.99 -4.84
CA TRP A 53 6.37 8.93 -4.30
C TRP A 53 7.34 8.67 -5.45
N ASP A 54 8.57 9.15 -5.28
CA ASP A 54 9.59 8.94 -6.29
C ASP A 54 10.03 7.49 -6.39
N SER A 55 9.91 6.73 -5.30
CA SER A 55 10.31 5.32 -5.29
C SER A 55 9.57 4.57 -4.19
N MET A 56 9.57 3.25 -4.31
CA MET A 56 9.03 2.39 -3.27
C MET A 56 9.84 2.54 -1.99
N GLU A 57 11.15 2.70 -2.12
CA GLU A 57 12.01 2.89 -0.96
C GLU A 57 11.64 4.14 -0.17
N ASP A 58 11.41 5.25 -0.86
CA ASP A 58 11.01 6.49 -0.20
C ASP A 58 9.66 6.34 0.49
N MET A 59 8.71 5.72 -0.19
CA MET A 59 7.39 5.52 0.36
C MET A 59 7.46 4.68 1.63
N LEU A 60 8.22 3.58 1.60
CA LEU A 60 8.33 2.70 2.75
C LEU A 60 9.11 3.35 3.90
N ALA A 61 10.04 4.25 3.60
CA ALA A 61 10.77 4.96 4.64
C ALA A 61 9.82 5.79 5.52
N ILE A 62 8.76 6.30 4.94
CA ILE A 62 7.79 7.13 5.66
C ILE A 62 6.58 6.32 6.12
N HIS A 63 6.08 5.42 5.28
CA HIS A 63 4.82 4.71 5.53
C HIS A 63 5.00 3.20 5.75
N GLY A 64 6.22 2.71 5.80
CA GLY A 64 6.46 1.28 5.98
C GLY A 64 6.13 0.77 7.37
N HIS A 65 6.46 1.56 8.39
CA HIS A 65 6.14 1.27 9.79
C HIS A 65 6.24 -0.21 10.16
N PRO A 66 7.48 -0.78 10.17
CA PRO A 66 7.61 -2.20 10.50
C PRO A 66 7.09 -2.53 11.90
N GLU A 67 7.08 -1.55 12.79
CA GLU A 67 6.58 -1.73 14.16
C GLU A 67 5.09 -2.04 14.21
N TYR A 68 4.36 -1.76 13.12
CA TYR A 68 2.93 -2.06 13.04
C TYR A 68 2.66 -3.41 12.40
N GLY A 69 3.69 -4.20 12.14
CA GLY A 69 3.54 -5.46 11.43
C GLY A 69 3.13 -5.25 9.98
N SER A 70 3.73 -4.26 9.35
CA SER A 70 3.38 -3.94 7.96
C SER A 70 3.83 -5.03 7.02
N GLU A 71 2.96 -5.38 6.08
CA GLU A 71 3.24 -6.40 5.09
C GLU A 71 2.79 -5.91 3.71
N VAL A 72 3.71 -5.93 2.77
CA VAL A 72 3.42 -5.61 1.36
C VAL A 72 3.09 -6.91 0.64
N VAL A 73 1.92 -6.96 0.05
CA VAL A 73 1.50 -8.11 -0.77
C VAL A 73 1.49 -7.64 -2.22
N TRP A 74 2.34 -8.27 -3.03
CA TRP A 74 2.45 -7.93 -4.44
C TRP A 74 1.43 -8.70 -5.25
N HIS A 75 0.91 -8.05 -6.28
CA HIS A 75 -0.07 -8.65 -7.17
C HIS A 75 0.50 -8.74 -8.57
N ASP A 76 0.29 -9.87 -9.21
CA ASP A 76 0.73 -10.10 -10.58
C ASP A 76 -0.31 -9.54 -11.55
N ILE A 77 -0.39 -8.22 -11.58
CA ILE A 77 -1.34 -7.55 -12.47
C ILE A 77 -0.53 -6.83 -13.55
N ILE A 78 -0.88 -7.09 -14.78
CA ILE A 78 -0.30 -6.36 -15.91
C ILE A 78 -1.27 -5.26 -16.28
N ILE A 79 -0.90 -4.04 -15.89
CA ILE A 79 -1.76 -2.89 -16.10
C ILE A 79 -1.37 -2.23 -17.41
N GLY A 80 -2.37 -1.85 -18.19
CA GLY A 80 -2.15 -1.22 -19.47
C GLY A 80 -1.95 -2.20 -20.60
N LYS A 81 -1.90 -3.48 -20.29
CA LYS A 81 -1.84 -4.52 -21.28
C LYS A 81 -2.91 -5.54 -20.93
N GLN A 82 -3.75 -5.83 -21.89
CA GLN A 82 -4.78 -6.83 -21.64
C GLN A 82 -4.15 -8.15 -21.27
N PRO A 83 -4.69 -8.84 -20.28
CA PRO A 83 -4.30 -10.20 -20.06
C PRO A 83 -4.51 -10.90 -21.38
N ASP A 84 -3.67 -11.83 -21.65
CA ASP A 84 -3.76 -12.55 -22.87
C ASP A 84 -5.19 -12.99 -23.09
N PRO A 85 -5.78 -12.54 -24.16
CA PRO A 85 -7.18 -12.92 -24.36
C PRO A 85 -7.32 -14.38 -24.55
N LYS A 86 -6.29 -14.80 -24.71
CA LYS A 86 -6.21 -16.07 -24.91
C LYS A 86 -6.87 -16.60 -25.23
#